data_cf17360d5f1aa04258c6d932479b04c7
#
_entry.id   cf17360d5f1aa04258c6d932479b04c7
#
_cell.length_a   1.000
_cell.length_b   1.000
_cell.length_c   1.000
_cell.angle_alpha   90.00
_cell.angle_beta   90.00
_cell.angle_gamma   90.00
#
_symmetry.space_group_name_H-M   'P 1'
#
loop_
_entity.id
_entity.type
_entity.pdbx_description
1 polymer ?
#
loop_
_entity_poly.entity_id
_entity_poly.type
_entity_poly.pdbx_seq_one_letter_code
_entity_poly.pdbx_strand_id
1 'polypeptide(L)'
;MPLPGEFQLIERFTRPFLAGAGVEVGIGDDAAVLRPPPGHDLVATVDAVVEGVHFGGAFSPEEVGWKSLAVNLSDLAAMGARPLWALVALATPPDADLRWLERVGRGIAHCARRHGTSVVGGNVTAASQTSLTVTVMGVVRRGRALLRSGARVGDLLVVSGNLGDAALGLSPSAPRPLVARQRRPVPRLALGQGAVGVARAAIDISDGLLQDLGHLCEASGTGARVELDRLPLSRAYRAATKGRVDPREEALSGGEDYELLLAVPPARLRALQEVARRARTPVAVIGEMEAEAGIRVVKGAGSLHRPGRAGHDHFHSGRVLGPGRRRA
;
A
#
# COMPACT_ATOMS: atom_id res chain seq x y z
N MET A 1 -5.60 20.29 28.14
CA MET A 1 -6.37 19.57 29.16
C MET A 1 -6.00 18.11 29.07
N PRO A 2 -5.84 17.38 30.19
CA PRO A 2 -5.57 15.94 30.13
C PRO A 2 -6.69 15.22 29.36
N LEU A 3 -6.36 14.07 28.74
CA LEU A 3 -7.34 13.23 28.09
C LEU A 3 -8.44 12.81 29.09
N PRO A 4 -9.69 12.65 28.66
CA PRO A 4 -10.74 12.05 29.48
C PRO A 4 -10.37 10.61 29.82
N GLY A 5 -11.10 9.98 30.73
CA GLY A 5 -10.91 8.57 31.03
C GLY A 5 -11.01 7.69 29.74
N GLU A 6 -10.38 6.52 29.76
CA GLU A 6 -10.24 5.60 28.61
C GLU A 6 -11.57 5.36 27.88
N PHE A 7 -12.64 5.03 28.59
CA PHE A 7 -13.96 4.76 27.98
C PHE A 7 -14.56 5.98 27.27
N GLN A 8 -14.38 7.19 27.84
CA GLN A 8 -14.83 8.42 27.17
C GLN A 8 -14.00 8.74 25.93
N LEU A 9 -12.70 8.44 25.94
CA LEU A 9 -11.86 8.57 24.76
C LEU A 9 -12.29 7.58 23.69
N ILE A 10 -12.52 6.31 24.04
CA ILE A 10 -13.02 5.28 23.11
C ILE A 10 -14.33 5.75 22.47
N GLU A 11 -15.33 6.17 23.27
CA GLU A 11 -16.62 6.65 22.76
C GLU A 11 -16.43 7.79 21.74
N ARG A 12 -15.62 8.79 22.06
CA ARG A 12 -15.42 9.96 21.20
C ARG A 12 -14.63 9.62 19.93
N PHE A 13 -13.61 8.77 20.03
CA PHE A 13 -12.79 8.35 18.90
C PHE A 13 -13.59 7.46 17.94
N THR A 14 -14.43 6.56 18.45
CA THR A 14 -15.19 5.59 17.67
C THR A 14 -16.53 6.13 17.15
N ARG A 15 -16.99 7.26 17.65
CA ARG A 15 -18.27 7.88 17.28
C ARG A 15 -18.55 7.97 15.77
N PRO A 16 -17.55 8.23 14.87
CA PRO A 16 -17.78 8.30 13.44
C PRO A 16 -17.85 6.94 12.75
N PHE A 17 -17.60 5.82 13.45
CA PHE A 17 -17.57 4.49 12.86
C PHE A 17 -18.98 3.91 12.74
N LEU A 18 -19.24 3.23 11.60
CA LEU A 18 -20.53 2.65 11.30
C LEU A 18 -20.39 1.13 11.20
N ALA A 19 -21.38 0.41 11.73
CA ALA A 19 -21.50 -1.03 11.49
C ALA A 19 -21.78 -1.32 10.01
N GLY A 20 -21.32 -2.45 9.53
CA GLY A 20 -21.46 -2.89 8.14
C GLY A 20 -21.94 -4.32 8.01
N ALA A 21 -21.92 -4.82 6.80
CA ALA A 21 -22.37 -6.17 6.49
C ALA A 21 -21.55 -7.24 7.22
N GLY A 22 -22.23 -8.26 7.77
CA GLY A 22 -21.62 -9.38 8.48
C GLY A 22 -21.08 -9.05 9.87
N VAL A 23 -21.40 -7.89 10.42
CA VAL A 23 -21.11 -7.55 11.82
C VAL A 23 -22.31 -7.97 12.66
N GLU A 24 -22.14 -9.04 13.42
CA GLU A 24 -23.16 -9.54 14.36
C GLU A 24 -23.02 -8.84 15.71
N VAL A 25 -21.78 -8.66 16.18
CA VAL A 25 -21.40 -7.86 17.35
C VAL A 25 -20.23 -6.99 16.95
N GLY A 26 -20.29 -5.69 17.25
CA GLY A 26 -19.26 -4.71 16.94
C GLY A 26 -18.67 -4.06 18.18
N ILE A 27 -18.36 -2.74 18.08
CA ILE A 27 -17.81 -1.93 19.18
C ILE A 27 -18.79 -1.93 20.36
N GLY A 28 -18.27 -2.18 21.58
CA GLY A 28 -19.04 -2.14 22.83
C GLY A 28 -19.10 -3.48 23.57
N ASP A 29 -18.55 -4.53 23.00
CA ASP A 29 -18.36 -5.83 23.64
C ASP A 29 -16.87 -6.20 23.67
N ASP A 30 -16.48 -7.27 24.37
CA ASP A 30 -15.09 -7.74 24.52
C ASP A 30 -14.44 -8.08 23.17
N ALA A 31 -15.23 -8.52 22.20
CA ALA A 31 -14.76 -8.82 20.84
C ALA A 31 -15.86 -8.62 19.79
N ALA A 32 -15.47 -8.36 18.57
CA ALA A 32 -16.39 -8.34 17.44
C ALA A 32 -16.75 -9.79 17.01
N VAL A 33 -18.04 -10.04 16.72
CA VAL A 33 -18.50 -11.28 16.10
C VAL A 33 -18.82 -11.01 14.63
N LEU A 34 -18.07 -11.67 13.74
CA LEU A 34 -18.05 -11.38 12.32
C LEU A 34 -18.44 -12.62 11.51
N ARG A 35 -19.31 -12.44 10.52
CA ARG A 35 -19.78 -13.52 9.64
C ARG A 35 -19.35 -13.26 8.19
N PRO A 36 -18.27 -13.91 7.70
CA PRO A 36 -17.88 -13.82 6.31
C PRO A 36 -18.90 -14.48 5.39
N PRO A 37 -19.06 -14.03 4.13
CA PRO A 37 -19.96 -14.66 3.18
C PRO A 37 -19.50 -16.09 2.85
N PRO A 38 -20.41 -17.04 2.65
CA PRO A 38 -20.08 -18.42 2.27
C PRO A 38 -19.24 -18.47 0.98
N GLY A 39 -18.38 -19.48 0.86
CA GLY A 39 -17.58 -19.71 -0.36
C GLY A 39 -16.42 -18.74 -0.56
N HIS A 40 -16.03 -18.00 0.46
CA HIS A 40 -14.91 -17.10 0.45
C HIS A 40 -13.85 -17.52 1.45
N ASP A 41 -12.60 -17.17 1.14
CA ASP A 41 -11.48 -17.19 2.08
C ASP A 41 -11.36 -15.80 2.73
N LEU A 42 -10.99 -15.79 4.02
CA LEU A 42 -10.67 -14.57 4.75
C LEU A 42 -9.23 -14.17 4.44
N VAL A 43 -9.02 -12.91 4.10
CA VAL A 43 -7.71 -12.30 3.91
C VAL A 43 -7.52 -11.27 5.02
N ALA A 44 -6.43 -11.35 5.77
CA ALA A 44 -6.13 -10.44 6.87
C ALA A 44 -4.72 -9.88 6.73
N THR A 45 -4.57 -8.62 7.06
CA THR A 45 -3.28 -7.92 7.14
C THR A 45 -3.25 -6.97 8.31
N VAL A 46 -2.06 -6.55 8.72
CA VAL A 46 -1.84 -5.56 9.78
C VAL A 46 -0.64 -4.68 9.46
N ASP A 47 -0.85 -3.37 9.56
CA ASP A 47 0.21 -2.36 9.47
C ASP A 47 0.11 -1.33 10.58
N ALA A 48 1.26 -0.74 10.93
CA ALA A 48 1.36 0.33 11.90
C ALA A 48 1.81 1.65 11.25
N VAL A 49 1.11 2.73 11.58
CA VAL A 49 1.50 4.10 11.22
C VAL A 49 1.95 4.82 12.48
N VAL A 50 3.24 5.17 12.54
CA VAL A 50 3.93 5.68 13.73
C VAL A 50 4.35 7.14 13.52
N GLU A 51 4.11 7.99 14.51
CA GLU A 51 4.56 9.39 14.51
C GLU A 51 6.09 9.46 14.41
N GLY A 52 6.60 10.45 13.66
CA GLY A 52 8.04 10.60 13.42
C GLY A 52 8.65 9.60 12.42
N VAL A 53 7.91 8.53 12.04
CA VAL A 53 8.31 7.55 11.02
C VAL A 53 7.45 7.71 9.77
N HIS A 54 6.14 7.55 9.89
CA HIS A 54 5.20 7.53 8.78
C HIS A 54 4.41 8.83 8.62
N PHE A 55 4.35 9.63 9.68
CA PHE A 55 3.74 10.96 9.69
C PHE A 55 4.42 11.88 10.71
N GLY A 56 4.24 13.18 10.57
CA GLY A 56 4.73 14.21 11.48
C GLY A 56 3.81 15.41 11.49
N GLY A 57 4.23 16.50 12.15
CA GLY A 57 3.42 17.70 12.34
C GLY A 57 2.89 18.40 11.09
N ALA A 58 3.39 18.03 9.91
CA ALA A 58 2.88 18.55 8.64
C ALA A 58 1.59 17.87 8.16
N PHE A 59 1.20 16.72 8.76
CA PHE A 59 -0.04 16.02 8.45
C PHE A 59 -1.22 16.62 9.20
N SER A 60 -2.35 16.77 8.54
CA SER A 60 -3.60 16.96 9.25
C SER A 60 -4.01 15.66 9.96
N PRO A 61 -4.75 15.73 11.08
CA PRO A 61 -5.24 14.53 11.77
C PRO A 61 -6.05 13.61 10.85
N GLU A 62 -6.85 14.18 9.96
CA GLU A 62 -7.63 13.39 8.99
C GLU A 62 -6.75 12.67 7.97
N GLU A 63 -5.60 13.23 7.60
CA GLU A 63 -4.63 12.55 6.73
C GLU A 63 -3.97 11.37 7.44
N VAL A 64 -3.63 11.52 8.72
CA VAL A 64 -3.11 10.43 9.56
C VAL A 64 -4.12 9.29 9.62
N GLY A 65 -5.37 9.59 9.94
CA GLY A 65 -6.44 8.59 10.00
C GLY A 65 -6.73 7.94 8.64
N TRP A 66 -6.72 8.70 7.56
CA TRP A 66 -6.85 8.15 6.21
C TRP A 66 -5.71 7.18 5.89
N LYS A 67 -4.46 7.62 6.08
CA LYS A 67 -3.27 6.83 5.75
C LYS A 67 -3.23 5.52 6.54
N SER A 68 -3.53 5.55 7.85
CA SER A 68 -3.47 4.36 8.70
C SER A 68 -4.38 3.22 8.22
N LEU A 69 -5.53 3.52 7.61
CA LEU A 69 -6.40 2.50 7.04
C LEU A 69 -6.03 2.19 5.58
N ALA A 70 -5.66 3.20 4.80
CA ALA A 70 -5.44 3.05 3.36
C ALA A 70 -4.25 2.14 3.03
N VAL A 71 -3.18 2.15 3.85
CA VAL A 71 -2.00 1.28 3.66
C VAL A 71 -2.39 -0.19 3.74
N ASN A 72 -3.16 -0.58 4.74
CA ASN A 72 -3.71 -1.94 4.89
C ASN A 72 -4.67 -2.34 3.75
N LEU A 73 -5.46 -1.38 3.26
CA LEU A 73 -6.34 -1.64 2.12
C LEU A 73 -5.55 -1.89 0.83
N SER A 74 -4.31 -1.41 0.74
CA SER A 74 -3.39 -1.69 -0.36
C SER A 74 -2.99 -3.16 -0.41
N ASP A 75 -2.68 -3.78 0.73
CA ASP A 75 -2.42 -5.21 0.82
C ASP A 75 -3.62 -6.04 0.33
N LEU A 76 -4.82 -5.67 0.78
CA LEU A 76 -6.04 -6.34 0.31
C LEU A 76 -6.23 -6.17 -1.19
N ALA A 77 -5.87 -5.01 -1.75
CA ALA A 77 -5.91 -4.79 -3.19
C ALA A 77 -4.91 -5.71 -3.92
N ALA A 78 -3.69 -5.87 -3.40
CA ALA A 78 -2.68 -6.78 -3.94
C ALA A 78 -3.16 -8.23 -3.94
N MET A 79 -3.90 -8.64 -2.91
CA MET A 79 -4.48 -9.98 -2.80
C MET A 79 -5.79 -10.15 -3.60
N GLY A 80 -6.29 -9.10 -4.26
CA GLY A 80 -7.57 -9.11 -4.97
C GLY A 80 -8.78 -9.24 -4.07
N ALA A 81 -8.63 -8.93 -2.77
CA ALA A 81 -9.68 -9.08 -1.78
C ALA A 81 -10.60 -7.85 -1.71
N ARG A 82 -11.86 -8.09 -1.38
CA ARG A 82 -12.82 -7.06 -1.03
C ARG A 82 -12.75 -6.81 0.48
N PRO A 83 -12.45 -5.60 0.94
CA PRO A 83 -12.40 -5.29 2.37
C PRO A 83 -13.78 -5.41 3.00
N LEU A 84 -13.83 -5.77 4.27
CA LEU A 84 -15.05 -5.85 5.06
C LEU A 84 -14.91 -5.15 6.41
N TRP A 85 -13.89 -5.50 7.20
CA TRP A 85 -13.78 -5.10 8.60
C TRP A 85 -12.37 -4.62 8.93
N ALA A 86 -12.30 -3.75 9.92
CA ALA A 86 -11.03 -3.28 10.47
C ALA A 86 -11.09 -3.21 12.01
N LEU A 87 -9.95 -3.48 12.64
CA LEU A 87 -9.68 -3.21 14.04
C LEU A 87 -8.62 -2.12 14.13
N VAL A 88 -8.76 -1.18 15.06
CA VAL A 88 -7.83 -0.04 15.22
C VAL A 88 -7.29 -0.01 16.64
N ALA A 89 -6.01 -0.29 16.82
CA ALA A 89 -5.30 -0.08 18.07
C ALA A 89 -4.60 1.29 18.02
N LEU A 90 -5.03 2.19 18.90
CA LEU A 90 -4.46 3.53 19.09
C LEU A 90 -3.60 3.54 20.36
N ALA A 91 -2.32 3.86 20.21
CA ALA A 91 -1.45 4.23 21.30
C ALA A 91 -1.15 5.73 21.20
N THR A 92 -1.21 6.47 22.32
CA THR A 92 -1.05 7.94 22.30
C THR A 92 -0.56 8.47 23.65
N PRO A 93 0.16 9.61 23.69
CA PRO A 93 0.54 10.24 24.95
C PRO A 93 -0.68 10.64 25.79
N PRO A 94 -0.61 10.56 27.14
CA PRO A 94 -1.72 10.91 28.02
C PRO A 94 -2.15 12.38 27.93
N ASP A 95 -1.29 13.25 27.43
CA ASP A 95 -1.51 14.69 27.22
C ASP A 95 -1.85 15.06 25.77
N ALA A 96 -2.11 14.07 24.91
CA ALA A 96 -2.49 14.31 23.50
C ALA A 96 -3.76 15.18 23.40
N ASP A 97 -3.87 15.96 22.33
CA ASP A 97 -5.07 16.76 22.09
C ASP A 97 -6.24 15.86 21.64
N LEU A 98 -7.28 15.81 22.48
CA LEU A 98 -8.49 15.05 22.23
C LEU A 98 -9.17 15.44 20.91
N ARG A 99 -9.18 16.74 20.55
CA ARG A 99 -9.75 17.19 19.27
C ARG A 99 -8.94 16.67 18.07
N TRP A 100 -7.63 16.56 18.24
CA TRP A 100 -6.76 15.96 17.23
C TRP A 100 -7.10 14.48 17.03
N LEU A 101 -7.26 13.72 18.13
CA LEU A 101 -7.63 12.29 18.07
C LEU A 101 -9.02 12.07 17.44
N GLU A 102 -10.02 12.89 17.80
CA GLU A 102 -11.34 12.83 17.15
C GLU A 102 -11.26 13.08 15.64
N ARG A 103 -10.39 13.97 15.19
CA ARG A 103 -10.15 14.24 13.77
C ARG A 103 -9.44 13.08 13.08
N VAL A 104 -8.51 12.38 13.74
CA VAL A 104 -7.94 11.13 13.27
C VAL A 104 -9.04 10.09 13.05
N GLY A 105 -9.91 9.88 14.04
CA GLY A 105 -11.08 9.00 13.92
C GLY A 105 -11.97 9.34 12.71
N ARG A 106 -12.21 10.64 12.45
CA ARG A 106 -12.94 11.08 11.24
C ARG A 106 -12.21 10.72 9.93
N GLY A 107 -10.88 10.81 9.93
CA GLY A 107 -10.04 10.40 8.79
C GLY A 107 -10.18 8.92 8.47
N ILE A 108 -10.10 8.06 9.51
CA ILE A 108 -10.34 6.62 9.40
C ILE A 108 -11.74 6.34 8.86
N ALA A 109 -12.76 6.95 9.47
CA ALA A 109 -14.16 6.76 9.06
C ALA A 109 -14.42 7.21 7.62
N HIS A 110 -13.77 8.27 7.15
CA HIS A 110 -13.86 8.72 5.77
C HIS A 110 -13.25 7.68 4.82
N CYS A 111 -12.06 7.18 5.11
CA CYS A 111 -11.42 6.11 4.34
C CYS A 111 -12.28 4.84 4.32
N ALA A 112 -12.77 4.42 5.50
CA ALA A 112 -13.63 3.25 5.67
C ALA A 112 -14.90 3.33 4.80
N ARG A 113 -15.64 4.43 4.89
CA ARG A 113 -16.85 4.66 4.06
C ARG A 113 -16.53 4.66 2.56
N ARG A 114 -15.43 5.30 2.17
CA ARG A 114 -15.01 5.38 0.76
C ARG A 114 -14.75 4.02 0.15
N HIS A 115 -14.26 3.07 0.96
CA HIS A 115 -13.80 1.75 0.51
C HIS A 115 -14.69 0.59 1.00
N GLY A 116 -15.83 0.88 1.63
CA GLY A 116 -16.79 -0.14 2.06
C GLY A 116 -16.28 -1.02 3.20
N THR A 117 -15.45 -0.46 4.09
CA THR A 117 -14.88 -1.13 5.26
C THR A 117 -15.58 -0.63 6.52
N SER A 118 -15.80 -1.51 7.49
CA SER A 118 -16.37 -1.15 8.81
C SER A 118 -15.32 -1.30 9.89
N VAL A 119 -15.11 -0.27 10.71
CA VAL A 119 -14.30 -0.41 11.93
C VAL A 119 -15.19 -1.05 12.99
N VAL A 120 -14.78 -2.22 13.46
CA VAL A 120 -15.62 -3.10 14.30
C VAL A 120 -15.10 -3.26 15.72
N GLY A 121 -13.93 -2.71 16.02
CA GLY A 121 -13.31 -2.79 17.34
C GLY A 121 -11.91 -2.21 17.33
N GLY A 122 -11.21 -2.41 18.43
CA GLY A 122 -9.83 -1.95 18.58
C GLY A 122 -9.41 -1.85 20.03
N ASN A 123 -8.39 -1.06 20.29
CA ASN A 123 -7.85 -0.80 21.61
C ASN A 123 -7.38 0.65 21.71
N VAL A 124 -7.39 1.21 22.91
CA VAL A 124 -6.74 2.49 23.20
C VAL A 124 -5.81 2.31 24.39
N THR A 125 -4.57 2.77 24.27
CA THR A 125 -3.58 2.66 25.35
C THR A 125 -2.70 3.92 25.41
N ALA A 126 -2.14 4.17 26.59
CA ALA A 126 -1.16 5.23 26.77
C ALA A 126 0.22 4.78 26.28
N ALA A 127 0.93 5.68 25.61
CA ALA A 127 2.30 5.46 25.13
C ALA A 127 3.06 6.78 25.07
N SER A 128 4.38 6.73 24.87
CA SER A 128 5.20 7.95 24.73
C SER A 128 5.07 8.62 23.35
N GLN A 129 4.50 7.93 22.35
CA GLN A 129 4.42 8.35 20.97
C GLN A 129 3.10 7.88 20.36
N THR A 130 2.52 8.67 19.46
CA THR A 130 1.29 8.28 18.79
C THR A 130 1.56 7.22 17.71
N SER A 131 0.82 6.12 17.78
CA SER A 131 0.79 5.11 16.73
C SER A 131 -0.61 4.54 16.54
N LEU A 132 -0.90 4.19 15.29
CA LEU A 132 -2.13 3.49 14.91
C LEU A 132 -1.74 2.17 14.26
N THR A 133 -2.05 1.07 14.91
CA THR A 133 -1.93 -0.26 14.31
C THR A 133 -3.31 -0.69 13.87
N VAL A 134 -3.46 -0.90 12.56
CA VAL A 134 -4.75 -1.26 11.97
C VAL A 134 -4.66 -2.66 11.40
N THR A 135 -5.59 -3.52 11.81
CA THR A 135 -5.80 -4.83 11.20
C THR A 135 -6.99 -4.74 10.27
N VAL A 136 -6.84 -5.14 9.02
CA VAL A 136 -7.94 -5.15 8.06
C VAL A 136 -8.22 -6.59 7.62
N MET A 137 -9.49 -6.93 7.57
CA MET A 137 -9.99 -8.21 7.09
C MET A 137 -10.87 -8.00 5.87
N GLY A 138 -10.61 -8.80 4.85
CA GLY A 138 -11.39 -8.83 3.61
C GLY A 138 -11.66 -10.26 3.15
N VAL A 139 -12.34 -10.39 2.03
CA VAL A 139 -12.71 -11.70 1.48
C VAL A 139 -12.38 -11.78 0.00
N VAL A 140 -12.01 -12.97 -0.43
CA VAL A 140 -11.85 -13.35 -1.83
C VAL A 140 -12.52 -14.67 -2.07
N ARG A 141 -12.99 -14.96 -3.27
CA ARG A 141 -13.55 -16.31 -3.58
C ARG A 141 -12.53 -17.39 -3.24
N ARG A 142 -12.98 -18.49 -2.64
CA ARG A 142 -12.10 -19.57 -2.18
C ARG A 142 -11.10 -20.01 -3.24
N GLY A 143 -9.81 -20.03 -2.86
CA GLY A 143 -8.69 -20.40 -3.72
C GLY A 143 -8.40 -19.41 -4.86
N ARG A 144 -8.88 -18.15 -4.78
CA ARG A 144 -8.73 -17.16 -5.85
C ARG A 144 -7.90 -15.95 -5.44
N ALA A 145 -7.31 -15.94 -4.26
CA ALA A 145 -6.42 -14.87 -3.85
C ALA A 145 -5.24 -14.73 -4.83
N LEU A 146 -4.92 -13.50 -5.17
CA LEU A 146 -3.65 -13.19 -5.84
C LEU A 146 -2.53 -13.35 -4.83
N LEU A 147 -1.41 -13.91 -5.26
CA LEU A 147 -0.24 -14.16 -4.43
C LEU A 147 0.99 -13.47 -5.06
N ARG A 148 2.04 -13.30 -4.28
CA ARG A 148 3.36 -12.90 -4.80
C ARG A 148 3.98 -13.99 -5.67
N SER A 149 3.62 -15.24 -5.42
CA SER A 149 4.06 -16.41 -6.20
C SER A 149 3.18 -16.64 -7.42
N GLY A 150 3.74 -17.35 -8.43
CA GLY A 150 3.01 -17.81 -9.61
C GLY A 150 3.30 -17.05 -10.89
N ALA A 151 4.13 -16.00 -10.84
CA ALA A 151 4.66 -15.36 -12.05
C ALA A 151 5.52 -16.38 -12.85
N ARG A 152 5.54 -16.22 -14.15
CA ARG A 152 6.29 -17.09 -15.06
C ARG A 152 7.13 -16.26 -16.02
N VAL A 153 8.23 -16.85 -16.48
CA VAL A 153 9.05 -16.25 -17.54
C VAL A 153 8.17 -15.88 -18.74
N GLY A 154 8.36 -14.65 -19.24
CA GLY A 154 7.58 -14.07 -20.33
C GLY A 154 6.26 -13.40 -19.88
N ASP A 155 5.91 -13.40 -18.57
CA ASP A 155 4.84 -12.57 -18.07
C ASP A 155 5.27 -11.09 -18.11
N LEU A 156 4.36 -10.22 -18.53
CA LEU A 156 4.58 -8.78 -18.53
C LEU A 156 4.51 -8.24 -17.10
N LEU A 157 5.45 -7.37 -16.76
CA LEU A 157 5.40 -6.55 -15.55
C LEU A 157 4.52 -5.33 -15.82
N VAL A 158 3.44 -5.22 -15.08
CA VAL A 158 2.46 -4.14 -15.24
C VAL A 158 2.29 -3.42 -13.90
N VAL A 159 2.47 -2.10 -13.89
CA VAL A 159 2.21 -1.27 -12.70
C VAL A 159 0.99 -0.40 -12.91
N SER A 160 0.28 -0.12 -11.80
CA SER A 160 -0.82 0.84 -11.78
C SER A 160 -0.32 2.25 -11.48
N GLY A 161 -1.09 3.26 -11.86
CA GLY A 161 -0.88 4.67 -11.50
C GLY A 161 0.46 5.26 -11.93
N ASN A 162 1.09 6.01 -11.05
CA ASN A 162 2.40 6.63 -11.22
C ASN A 162 3.30 6.26 -10.03
N LEU A 163 4.61 6.19 -10.28
CA LEU A 163 5.60 5.78 -9.30
C LEU A 163 6.44 6.97 -8.80
N GLY A 164 6.87 6.91 -7.54
CA GLY A 164 7.77 7.86 -6.90
C GLY A 164 7.13 9.19 -6.49
N ASP A 165 5.85 9.40 -6.77
CA ASP A 165 5.13 10.62 -6.37
C ASP A 165 5.11 10.80 -4.85
N ALA A 166 4.89 9.72 -4.10
CA ALA A 166 4.83 9.75 -2.64
C ALA A 166 6.19 10.08 -2.02
N ALA A 167 7.26 9.46 -2.51
CA ALA A 167 8.63 9.72 -2.03
C ALA A 167 9.04 11.18 -2.26
N LEU A 168 8.75 11.77 -3.43
CA LEU A 168 8.97 13.18 -3.67
C LEU A 168 8.08 14.07 -2.80
N GLY A 169 6.89 13.60 -2.42
CA GLY A 169 5.96 14.29 -1.55
C GLY A 169 6.44 14.49 -0.11
N LEU A 170 7.47 13.78 0.33
CA LEU A 170 8.12 13.94 1.63
C LEU A 170 8.90 15.25 1.75
N SER A 171 9.34 15.84 0.63
CA SER A 171 10.07 17.10 0.66
C SER A 171 9.19 18.25 1.16
N PRO A 172 9.69 19.10 2.09
CA PRO A 172 8.96 20.30 2.55
C PRO A 172 8.57 21.27 1.42
N SER A 173 9.29 21.25 0.32
CA SER A 173 9.04 22.07 -0.86
C SER A 173 8.27 21.35 -1.96
N ALA A 174 7.75 20.15 -1.69
CA ALA A 174 7.06 19.35 -2.70
C ALA A 174 5.77 20.04 -3.18
N PRO A 175 5.46 19.99 -4.49
CA PRO A 175 4.18 20.43 -5.03
C PRO A 175 3.00 19.69 -4.38
N ARG A 176 1.89 20.41 -4.18
CA ARG A 176 0.66 19.84 -3.56
C ARG A 176 0.22 18.47 -4.11
N PRO A 177 0.26 18.19 -5.42
CA PRO A 177 -0.13 16.87 -5.93
C PRO A 177 0.74 15.73 -5.40
N LEU A 178 2.04 15.93 -5.22
CA LEU A 178 2.97 14.92 -4.69
C LEU A 178 2.73 14.73 -3.18
N VAL A 179 2.58 15.83 -2.43
CA VAL A 179 2.22 15.80 -1.00
C VAL A 179 0.90 15.03 -0.78
N ALA A 180 -0.09 15.26 -1.64
CA ALA A 180 -1.38 14.57 -1.54
C ALA A 180 -1.25 13.06 -1.76
N ARG A 181 -0.36 12.60 -2.64
CA ARG A 181 -0.10 11.17 -2.87
C ARG A 181 0.51 10.51 -1.63
N GLN A 182 1.49 11.16 -1.01
CA GLN A 182 2.15 10.68 0.19
C GLN A 182 1.22 10.64 1.41
N ARG A 183 0.38 11.68 1.61
CA ARG A 183 -0.48 11.78 2.79
C ARG A 183 -1.80 11.04 2.68
N ARG A 184 -2.31 10.89 1.46
CA ARG A 184 -3.60 10.25 1.19
C ARG A 184 -3.47 9.23 0.06
N PRO A 185 -2.75 8.11 0.31
CA PRO A 185 -2.66 7.03 -0.66
C PRO A 185 -4.05 6.52 -1.04
N VAL A 186 -4.17 6.03 -2.28
CA VAL A 186 -5.43 5.52 -2.82
C VAL A 186 -5.25 4.03 -3.14
N PRO A 187 -5.74 3.14 -2.28
CA PRO A 187 -5.63 1.70 -2.50
C PRO A 187 -6.36 1.26 -3.78
N ARG A 188 -5.74 0.40 -4.58
CA ARG A 188 -6.21 0.00 -5.90
C ARG A 188 -7.18 -1.18 -5.87
N LEU A 189 -8.11 -1.19 -4.91
CA LEU A 189 -9.04 -2.30 -4.64
C LEU A 189 -9.81 -2.76 -5.87
N ALA A 190 -10.41 -1.84 -6.65
CA ALA A 190 -11.18 -2.21 -7.83
C ALA A 190 -10.32 -2.86 -8.92
N LEU A 191 -9.06 -2.39 -9.07
CA LEU A 191 -8.10 -3.01 -9.99
C LEU A 191 -7.67 -4.39 -9.50
N GLY A 192 -7.31 -4.53 -8.22
CA GLY A 192 -6.88 -5.79 -7.63
C GLY A 192 -7.97 -6.86 -7.73
N GLN A 193 -9.21 -6.54 -7.34
CA GLN A 193 -10.35 -7.45 -7.46
C GLN A 193 -10.59 -7.88 -8.91
N GLY A 194 -10.52 -6.94 -9.85
CA GLY A 194 -10.68 -7.25 -11.28
C GLY A 194 -9.51 -8.01 -11.89
N ALA A 195 -8.32 -7.95 -11.30
CA ALA A 195 -7.13 -8.67 -11.74
C ALA A 195 -7.16 -10.16 -11.35
N VAL A 196 -8.05 -10.56 -10.43
CA VAL A 196 -8.23 -11.97 -10.05
C VAL A 196 -8.57 -12.83 -11.27
N GLY A 197 -7.73 -13.83 -11.55
CA GLY A 197 -7.85 -14.68 -12.73
C GLY A 197 -7.34 -14.06 -14.04
N VAL A 198 -6.86 -12.80 -14.00
CA VAL A 198 -6.19 -12.12 -15.11
C VAL A 198 -4.69 -12.10 -14.87
N ALA A 199 -4.22 -11.56 -13.77
CA ALA A 199 -2.84 -11.64 -13.33
C ALA A 199 -2.51 -13.03 -12.75
N ARG A 200 -1.24 -13.42 -12.82
CA ARG A 200 -0.70 -14.64 -12.19
C ARG A 200 -0.16 -14.37 -10.80
N ALA A 201 0.50 -13.21 -10.62
CA ALA A 201 1.02 -12.77 -9.35
C ALA A 201 0.79 -11.27 -9.17
N ALA A 202 0.76 -10.83 -7.92
CA ALA A 202 0.58 -9.44 -7.57
C ALA A 202 1.26 -9.11 -6.24
N ILE A 203 1.70 -7.86 -6.11
CA ILE A 203 2.17 -7.23 -4.88
C ILE A 203 1.80 -5.74 -4.95
N ASP A 204 1.61 -5.06 -3.83
CA ASP A 204 1.59 -3.60 -3.83
C ASP A 204 3.01 -3.03 -3.69
N ILE A 205 3.16 -1.75 -4.01
CA ILE A 205 4.45 -1.05 -3.96
C ILE A 205 4.44 -0.14 -2.73
N SER A 206 4.99 -0.65 -1.63
CA SER A 206 5.09 0.02 -0.33
C SER A 206 6.51 0.47 0.00
N ASP A 207 7.51 -0.35 -0.30
CA ASP A 207 8.93 -0.10 -0.01
C ASP A 207 9.71 0.44 -1.21
N GLY A 208 9.10 0.37 -2.39
CA GLY A 208 9.64 0.80 -3.66
C GLY A 208 9.67 -0.31 -4.70
N LEU A 209 9.52 0.07 -5.98
CA LEU A 209 9.35 -0.86 -7.08
C LEU A 209 10.37 -2.01 -7.09
N LEU A 210 11.66 -1.71 -6.87
CA LEU A 210 12.70 -2.72 -6.98
C LEU A 210 12.68 -3.70 -5.81
N GLN A 211 12.40 -3.24 -4.60
CA GLN A 211 12.32 -4.09 -3.41
C GLN A 211 11.12 -5.02 -3.52
N ASP A 212 9.93 -4.47 -3.82
CA ASP A 212 8.70 -5.23 -3.91
C ASP A 212 8.70 -6.20 -5.11
N LEU A 213 9.30 -5.79 -6.25
CA LEU A 213 9.55 -6.70 -7.37
C LEU A 213 10.51 -7.84 -6.98
N GLY A 214 11.51 -7.55 -6.12
CA GLY A 214 12.40 -8.57 -5.57
C GLY A 214 11.65 -9.66 -4.83
N HIS A 215 10.71 -9.28 -3.97
CA HIS A 215 9.84 -10.22 -3.25
C HIS A 215 8.96 -11.05 -4.20
N LEU A 216 8.42 -10.43 -5.25
CA LEU A 216 7.62 -11.15 -6.26
C LEU A 216 8.48 -12.14 -7.05
N CYS A 217 9.70 -11.74 -7.43
CA CYS A 217 10.67 -12.62 -8.12
C CYS A 217 11.06 -13.80 -7.26
N GLU A 218 11.42 -13.57 -5.99
CA GLU A 218 11.81 -14.60 -5.03
C GLU A 218 10.66 -15.61 -4.81
N ALA A 219 9.46 -15.12 -4.53
CA ALA A 219 8.27 -15.95 -4.32
C ALA A 219 7.88 -16.77 -5.56
N SER A 220 8.23 -16.30 -6.76
CA SER A 220 7.92 -16.96 -8.03
C SER A 220 9.07 -17.80 -8.59
N GLY A 221 10.27 -17.73 -8.01
CA GLY A 221 11.47 -18.43 -8.52
C GLY A 221 11.95 -17.93 -9.88
N THR A 222 11.79 -16.62 -10.16
CA THR A 222 12.11 -16.00 -11.46
C THR A 222 12.92 -14.72 -11.23
N GLY A 223 13.46 -14.14 -12.29
CA GLY A 223 13.98 -12.77 -12.30
C GLY A 223 13.09 -11.83 -13.09
N ALA A 224 13.55 -10.60 -13.25
CA ALA A 224 12.81 -9.57 -13.94
C ALA A 224 13.69 -8.58 -14.70
N ARG A 225 13.19 -8.07 -15.84
CA ARG A 225 13.75 -6.95 -16.56
C ARG A 225 12.80 -5.76 -16.53
N VAL A 226 13.29 -4.63 -16.02
CA VAL A 226 12.54 -3.37 -15.93
C VAL A 226 13.09 -2.39 -16.97
N GLU A 227 12.22 -1.81 -17.77
CA GLU A 227 12.53 -0.81 -18.77
C GLU A 227 12.35 0.60 -18.18
N LEU A 228 13.46 1.25 -17.82
CA LEU A 228 13.49 2.54 -17.13
C LEU A 228 12.67 3.63 -17.83
N ASP A 229 12.66 3.63 -19.16
CA ASP A 229 11.96 4.62 -19.96
C ASP A 229 10.44 4.40 -20.02
N ARG A 230 9.94 3.24 -19.58
CA ARG A 230 8.51 2.91 -19.50
C ARG A 230 7.89 3.16 -18.14
N LEU A 231 8.65 3.59 -17.14
CA LEU A 231 8.11 3.90 -15.83
C LEU A 231 7.05 5.02 -15.94
N PRO A 232 5.84 4.81 -15.42
CA PRO A 232 4.80 5.84 -15.44
C PRO A 232 5.10 6.92 -14.40
N LEU A 233 5.44 8.11 -14.87
CA LEU A 233 5.77 9.27 -14.05
C LEU A 233 4.70 10.34 -14.23
N SER A 234 4.24 10.94 -13.14
CA SER A 234 3.28 12.02 -13.18
C SER A 234 3.89 13.31 -13.77
N ARG A 235 3.03 14.24 -14.20
CA ARG A 235 3.49 15.56 -14.64
C ARG A 235 4.20 16.31 -13.50
N ALA A 236 3.69 16.19 -12.26
CA ALA A 236 4.30 16.81 -11.09
C ALA A 236 5.68 16.23 -10.78
N TYR A 237 5.80 14.90 -10.86
CA TYR A 237 7.09 14.20 -10.71
C TYR A 237 8.12 14.71 -11.72
N ARG A 238 7.80 14.70 -13.02
CA ARG A 238 8.69 15.16 -14.08
C ARG A 238 9.16 16.62 -13.90
N ALA A 239 8.24 17.47 -13.43
CA ALA A 239 8.57 18.87 -13.12
C ALA A 239 9.52 18.98 -11.92
N ALA A 240 9.28 18.22 -10.85
CA ALA A 240 10.07 18.25 -9.63
C ALA A 240 11.48 17.62 -9.79
N THR A 241 11.65 16.72 -10.76
CA THR A 241 12.94 16.05 -11.01
C THR A 241 13.72 16.62 -12.19
N LYS A 242 13.20 17.68 -12.83
CA LYS A 242 13.86 18.34 -13.97
C LYS A 242 15.26 18.82 -13.58
N GLY A 243 16.28 18.41 -14.35
CA GLY A 243 17.67 18.77 -14.10
C GLY A 243 18.41 17.91 -13.08
N ARG A 244 17.77 16.90 -12.48
CA ARG A 244 18.46 15.92 -11.63
C ARG A 244 19.32 14.96 -12.47
N VAL A 245 20.42 14.48 -11.89
CA VAL A 245 21.33 13.51 -12.52
C VAL A 245 20.60 12.19 -12.78
N ASP A 246 19.87 11.72 -11.79
CA ASP A 246 18.97 10.55 -11.92
C ASP A 246 17.53 10.95 -11.60
N PRO A 247 16.75 11.31 -12.64
CA PRO A 247 15.39 11.78 -12.44
C PRO A 247 14.38 10.65 -12.15
N ARG A 248 14.80 9.38 -12.10
CA ARG A 248 13.90 8.22 -11.92
C ARG A 248 14.20 7.43 -10.65
N GLU A 249 15.16 7.86 -9.85
CA GLU A 249 15.57 7.13 -8.64
C GLU A 249 14.39 6.89 -7.68
N GLU A 250 13.59 7.93 -7.40
CA GLU A 250 12.43 7.78 -6.51
C GLU A 250 11.31 6.91 -7.10
N ALA A 251 11.24 6.78 -8.43
CA ALA A 251 10.28 5.87 -9.07
C ALA A 251 10.72 4.41 -9.02
N LEU A 252 12.02 4.15 -8.84
CA LEU A 252 12.58 2.82 -8.68
C LEU A 252 12.61 2.37 -7.22
N SER A 253 13.01 3.26 -6.31
CA SER A 253 13.37 2.93 -4.94
C SER A 253 12.58 3.70 -3.88
N GLY A 254 11.75 4.66 -4.28
CA GLY A 254 10.90 5.40 -3.36
C GLY A 254 9.71 4.59 -2.90
N GLY A 255 9.48 4.57 -1.59
CA GLY A 255 8.33 3.88 -0.99
C GLY A 255 7.07 4.72 -0.95
N GLU A 256 6.01 4.11 -0.41
CA GLU A 256 4.70 4.69 -0.10
C GLU A 256 3.82 5.03 -1.33
N ASP A 257 4.09 4.45 -2.50
CA ASP A 257 3.25 4.66 -3.68
C ASP A 257 1.89 3.97 -3.58
N TYR A 258 1.83 2.80 -2.92
CA TYR A 258 0.61 1.98 -2.76
C TYR A 258 -0.11 1.74 -4.09
N GLU A 259 0.68 1.56 -5.14
CA GLU A 259 0.26 1.09 -6.46
C GLU A 259 0.42 -0.43 -6.55
N LEU A 260 -0.22 -1.08 -7.52
CA LEU A 260 -0.08 -2.52 -7.73
C LEU A 260 0.98 -2.83 -8.79
N LEU A 261 1.83 -3.80 -8.50
CA LEU A 261 2.70 -4.47 -9.46
C LEU A 261 2.12 -5.86 -9.75
N LEU A 262 1.88 -6.15 -11.03
CA LEU A 262 1.20 -7.35 -11.51
C LEU A 262 2.08 -8.08 -12.52
N ALA A 263 2.19 -9.41 -12.39
CA ALA A 263 2.74 -10.28 -13.44
C ALA A 263 1.58 -10.82 -14.30
N VAL A 264 1.56 -10.48 -15.58
CA VAL A 264 0.40 -10.68 -16.46
C VAL A 264 0.81 -11.43 -17.72
N PRO A 265 0.18 -12.59 -18.06
CA PRO A 265 0.42 -13.24 -19.34
C PRO A 265 0.17 -12.28 -20.50
N PRO A 266 1.02 -12.24 -21.54
CA PRO A 266 0.82 -11.36 -22.70
C PRO A 266 -0.59 -11.47 -23.30
N ALA A 267 -1.12 -12.70 -23.40
CA ALA A 267 -2.46 -12.96 -23.92
C ALA A 267 -3.60 -12.35 -23.06
N ARG A 268 -3.35 -12.01 -21.81
CA ARG A 268 -4.34 -11.42 -20.88
C ARG A 268 -4.18 -9.91 -20.70
N LEU A 269 -3.21 -9.27 -21.33
CA LEU A 269 -2.97 -7.84 -21.19
C LEU A 269 -4.22 -7.01 -21.56
N ARG A 270 -4.90 -7.34 -22.64
CA ARG A 270 -6.15 -6.64 -23.04
C ARG A 270 -7.24 -6.76 -21.98
N ALA A 271 -7.37 -7.92 -21.35
CA ALA A 271 -8.34 -8.12 -20.27
C ALA A 271 -7.99 -7.24 -19.06
N LEU A 272 -6.69 -7.16 -18.68
CA LEU A 272 -6.25 -6.25 -17.62
C LEU A 272 -6.51 -4.78 -17.95
N GLN A 273 -6.24 -4.34 -19.18
CA GLN A 273 -6.50 -2.97 -19.62
C GLN A 273 -8.00 -2.62 -19.52
N GLU A 274 -8.89 -3.56 -19.83
CA GLU A 274 -10.33 -3.35 -19.67
C GLU A 274 -10.72 -3.25 -18.18
N VAL A 275 -10.16 -4.08 -17.31
CA VAL A 275 -10.30 -3.97 -15.84
C VAL A 275 -9.83 -2.60 -15.37
N ALA A 276 -8.65 -2.18 -15.81
CA ALA A 276 -8.02 -0.90 -15.45
C ALA A 276 -8.90 0.30 -15.85
N ARG A 277 -9.48 0.25 -17.05
CA ARG A 277 -10.42 1.26 -17.55
C ARG A 277 -11.67 1.36 -16.66
N ARG A 278 -12.28 0.21 -16.30
CA ARG A 278 -13.45 0.16 -15.39
C ARG A 278 -13.11 0.64 -13.99
N ALA A 279 -11.93 0.28 -13.48
CA ALA A 279 -11.41 0.74 -12.20
C ALA A 279 -10.95 2.22 -12.22
N ARG A 280 -10.95 2.87 -13.38
CA ARG A 280 -10.40 4.24 -13.57
C ARG A 280 -8.98 4.38 -13.03
N THR A 281 -8.19 3.33 -13.20
CA THR A 281 -6.79 3.26 -12.74
C THR A 281 -5.92 2.96 -13.97
N PRO A 282 -5.09 3.89 -14.44
CA PRO A 282 -4.20 3.63 -15.56
C PRO A 282 -3.19 2.54 -15.20
N VAL A 283 -2.77 1.75 -16.19
CA VAL A 283 -1.74 0.73 -16.05
C VAL A 283 -0.68 0.89 -17.13
N ALA A 284 0.58 0.58 -16.82
CA ALA A 284 1.70 0.63 -17.73
C ALA A 284 2.49 -0.67 -17.71
N VAL A 285 2.85 -1.20 -18.88
CA VAL A 285 3.82 -2.29 -19.00
C VAL A 285 5.21 -1.69 -18.86
N ILE A 286 5.95 -2.13 -17.83
CA ILE A 286 7.28 -1.60 -17.50
C ILE A 286 8.42 -2.59 -17.75
N GLY A 287 8.11 -3.82 -18.16
CA GLY A 287 9.10 -4.86 -18.35
C GLY A 287 8.47 -6.24 -18.47
N GLU A 288 9.27 -7.25 -18.16
CA GLU A 288 8.85 -8.66 -18.20
C GLU A 288 9.60 -9.52 -17.17
N MET A 289 9.02 -10.67 -16.83
CA MET A 289 9.64 -11.70 -16.01
C MET A 289 10.64 -12.51 -16.83
N GLU A 290 11.81 -12.78 -16.27
CA GLU A 290 12.92 -13.48 -16.93
C GLU A 290 13.34 -14.74 -16.17
N ALA A 291 14.09 -15.64 -16.87
CA ALA A 291 14.61 -16.86 -16.25
C ALA A 291 15.82 -16.60 -15.33
N GLU A 292 16.64 -15.60 -15.68
CA GLU A 292 17.82 -15.23 -14.90
C GLU A 292 17.39 -14.56 -13.60
N ALA A 293 17.84 -15.09 -12.46
CA ALA A 293 17.50 -14.56 -11.15
C ALA A 293 18.01 -13.13 -10.94
N GLY A 294 17.24 -12.33 -10.20
CA GLY A 294 17.53 -10.93 -9.91
C GLY A 294 16.76 -9.95 -10.78
N ILE A 295 17.00 -8.67 -10.56
CA ILE A 295 16.33 -7.60 -11.29
C ILE A 295 17.35 -6.84 -12.13
N ARG A 296 17.08 -6.75 -13.43
CA ARG A 296 17.85 -5.98 -14.38
C ARG A 296 17.08 -4.73 -14.78
N VAL A 297 17.62 -3.56 -14.52
CA VAL A 297 17.05 -2.29 -14.99
C VAL A 297 17.79 -1.88 -16.24
N VAL A 298 17.06 -1.68 -17.35
CA VAL A 298 17.65 -1.32 -18.66
C VAL A 298 17.14 0.04 -19.13
N LYS A 299 18.00 0.78 -19.83
CA LYS A 299 17.72 2.09 -20.40
C LYS A 299 18.00 2.10 -21.90
N GLY A 300 17.14 2.75 -22.68
CA GLY A 300 17.31 2.90 -24.14
C GLY A 300 17.50 1.57 -24.86
N ALA A 301 18.56 1.43 -25.64
CA ALA A 301 18.87 0.23 -26.42
C ALA A 301 19.37 -0.98 -25.59
N GLY A 302 19.13 -1.02 -24.28
CA GLY A 302 19.47 -2.17 -23.43
C GLY A 302 20.69 -1.96 -22.53
N SER A 303 21.19 -0.73 -22.38
CA SER A 303 22.26 -0.44 -21.41
C SER A 303 21.76 -0.66 -19.98
N LEU A 304 22.57 -1.37 -19.14
CA LEU A 304 22.24 -1.58 -17.74
C LEU A 304 22.28 -0.27 -16.98
N HIS A 305 21.23 0.00 -16.23
CA HIS A 305 21.16 1.07 -15.24
C HIS A 305 21.39 0.47 -13.85
N ARG A 306 22.25 1.11 -13.05
CA ARG A 306 22.50 0.72 -11.67
C ARG A 306 21.80 1.73 -10.74
N PRO A 307 20.67 1.34 -10.11
CA PRO A 307 19.99 2.18 -9.13
C PRO A 307 20.90 2.49 -7.94
N GLY A 308 20.77 3.68 -7.38
CA GLY A 308 21.50 4.06 -6.18
C GLY A 308 21.01 3.38 -4.91
N ARG A 309 19.72 2.96 -4.90
CA ARG A 309 19.05 2.28 -3.79
C ARG A 309 18.18 1.14 -4.30
N ALA A 310 17.95 0.12 -3.45
CA ALA A 310 17.03 -0.97 -3.76
C ALA A 310 15.59 -0.67 -3.33
N GLY A 311 15.41 0.06 -2.23
CA GLY A 311 14.11 0.37 -1.62
C GLY A 311 14.29 0.90 -0.20
N HIS A 312 13.20 0.95 0.57
CA HIS A 312 13.18 1.36 1.96
C HIS A 312 13.31 0.14 2.88
N ASP A 313 14.14 0.27 3.93
CA ASP A 313 14.29 -0.72 4.99
C ASP A 313 14.24 0.00 6.34
N HIS A 314 13.30 -0.34 7.20
CA HIS A 314 13.09 0.26 8.52
C HIS A 314 14.28 0.12 9.47
N PHE A 315 15.14 -0.88 9.28
CA PHE A 315 16.26 -1.21 10.16
C PHE A 315 17.63 -0.97 9.54
N HIS A 316 17.71 -0.79 8.19
CA HIS A 316 18.96 -0.64 7.46
C HIS A 316 18.84 0.47 6.40
N SER A 317 19.15 1.70 6.76
CA SER A 317 19.28 2.77 5.77
C SER A 317 20.58 2.54 4.96
N GLY A 318 20.47 1.99 3.75
CA GLY A 318 21.50 2.10 2.71
C GLY A 318 22.39 0.89 2.42
N ARG A 319 21.83 -0.31 2.16
CA ARG A 319 22.60 -1.35 1.46
C ARG A 319 22.08 -1.58 0.05
N VAL A 320 22.95 -1.31 -0.94
CA VAL A 320 22.79 -1.77 -2.33
C VAL A 320 22.85 -3.31 -2.32
N LEU A 321 21.83 -3.97 -2.87
CA LEU A 321 21.85 -5.42 -3.10
C LEU A 321 22.95 -5.76 -4.11
N GLY A 322 24.10 -6.20 -3.61
CA GLY A 322 25.12 -6.87 -4.42
C GLY A 322 24.65 -8.29 -4.79
N PRO A 323 25.21 -8.91 -5.86
CA PRO A 323 24.82 -10.26 -6.30
C PRO A 323 24.96 -11.25 -5.15
N GLY A 324 23.91 -12.03 -4.89
CA GLY A 324 23.75 -12.91 -3.74
C GLY A 324 24.95 -13.80 -3.49
N ARG A 325 25.52 -13.68 -2.28
CA ARG A 325 26.43 -14.69 -1.75
C ARG A 325 25.58 -15.89 -1.35
N ARG A 326 25.78 -17.01 -2.03
CA ARG A 326 25.30 -18.33 -1.60
C ARG A 326 25.83 -18.56 -0.16
N ARG A 327 24.93 -18.73 0.79
CA ARG A 327 25.33 -19.31 2.08
C ARG A 327 25.56 -20.80 1.85
N ALA A 328 26.76 -21.25 2.23
CA ALA A 328 27.12 -22.64 2.31
C ALA A 328 26.37 -23.32 3.46
#